data_ec6cafb1f24614fc6246aa6e7257a047
#
_entry.id   ec6cafb1f24614fc6246aa6e7257a047
#
_cell.length_a   1.000
_cell.length_b   1.000
_cell.length_c   1.000
_cell.angle_alpha   90.00
_cell.angle_beta   90.00
_cell.angle_gamma   90.00
#
_symmetry.space_group_name_H-M   'P 1'
#
loop_
_entity.id
_entity.type
_entity.pdbx_description
1 polymer ?
#
loop_
_entity_poly.entity_id
_entity_poly.type
_entity_poly.pdbx_seq_one_letter_code
_entity_poly.pdbx_strand_id
1 'polypeptide(L)'
;MNEPQFLYLTTLGWKTGKKHRIEIWYVKRNRNYYVISEVGASAHWVRNICHNPNISFSVNGLNFVGLARIVNPMKETRLAAEVSELMKVKYKWDQGLIVELKSLDFDERQLRS
;
A
#
# COMPACT_ATOMS: atom_id res chain seq x y z
N MET A 1 -2.97 3.99 -22.47
CA MET A 1 -3.12 4.87 -21.31
C MET A 1 -2.28 4.37 -20.15
N ASN A 2 -1.51 5.23 -19.55
CA ASN A 2 -0.60 4.81 -18.51
C ASN A 2 -1.23 4.89 -17.13
N GLU A 3 -0.89 3.93 -16.28
CA GLU A 3 -1.27 4.00 -14.89
C GLU A 3 -0.56 5.18 -14.22
N PRO A 4 -1.16 5.76 -13.18
CA PRO A 4 -0.45 6.75 -12.39
C PRO A 4 0.84 6.18 -11.83
N GLN A 5 1.86 7.04 -11.72
CA GLN A 5 3.17 6.64 -11.20
C GLN A 5 3.15 6.47 -9.69
N PHE A 6 2.32 7.23 -9.01
CA PHE A 6 2.29 7.30 -7.55
C PHE A 6 0.89 7.15 -7.02
N LEU A 7 0.80 6.67 -5.80
CA LEU A 7 -0.38 6.92 -4.99
C LEU A 7 0.03 7.79 -3.81
N TYR A 8 -0.97 8.34 -3.14
CA TYR A 8 -0.75 9.14 -1.92
C TYR A 8 -1.28 8.34 -0.76
N LEU A 9 -0.42 8.03 0.20
CA LEU A 9 -0.78 7.25 1.37
C LEU A 9 -0.81 8.14 2.59
N THR A 10 -1.90 8.08 3.33
CA THR A 10 -2.05 8.83 4.58
C THR A 10 -2.09 7.85 5.74
N THR A 11 -1.17 8.04 6.69
CA THR A 11 -1.13 7.27 7.93
C THR A 11 -1.31 8.22 9.10
N LEU A 12 -1.62 7.66 10.28
CA LEU A 12 -1.76 8.44 11.50
C LEU A 12 -0.49 8.30 12.32
N GLY A 13 0.08 9.43 12.72
CA GLY A 13 1.29 9.46 13.52
C GLY A 13 1.08 8.70 14.82
N TRP A 14 1.97 7.75 15.11
CA TRP A 14 1.78 6.87 16.27
C TRP A 14 1.93 7.58 17.60
N LYS A 15 2.63 8.72 17.62
CA LYS A 15 2.77 9.51 18.85
C LYS A 15 1.75 10.62 18.98
N THR A 16 1.38 11.24 17.87
CA THR A 16 0.56 12.46 17.88
C THR A 16 -0.83 12.26 17.33
N GLY A 17 -1.06 11.18 16.56
CA GLY A 17 -2.33 10.99 15.88
C GLY A 17 -2.54 11.89 14.67
N LYS A 18 -1.56 12.71 14.34
CA LYS A 18 -1.67 13.60 13.18
C LYS A 18 -1.55 12.83 11.90
N LYS A 19 -2.24 13.32 10.87
CA LYS A 19 -2.17 12.71 9.55
C LYS A 19 -0.85 13.03 8.87
N HIS A 20 -0.24 12.01 8.28
CA HIS A 20 0.99 12.15 7.51
C HIS A 20 0.74 11.55 6.12
N ARG A 21 0.93 12.36 5.10
CA ARG A 21 0.70 11.96 3.73
C ARG A 21 2.01 11.86 2.99
N ILE A 22 2.20 10.75 2.26
CA ILE A 22 3.38 10.56 1.43
C ILE A 22 2.95 10.18 0.02
N GLU A 23 3.85 10.43 -0.92
CA GLU A 23 3.73 10.04 -2.30
C GLU A 23 4.62 8.82 -2.46
N ILE A 24 4.08 7.72 -2.98
CA ILE A 24 4.83 6.47 -3.02
C ILE A 24 4.47 5.65 -4.27
N TRP A 25 5.45 4.93 -4.79
CA TRP A 25 5.27 4.00 -5.90
C TRP A 25 4.39 2.84 -5.47
N TYR A 26 3.57 2.34 -6.38
CA TYR A 26 2.67 1.25 -6.07
C TYR A 26 2.47 0.31 -7.25
N VAL A 27 2.00 -0.90 -6.95
CA VAL A 27 1.42 -1.79 -7.94
C VAL A 27 0.07 -2.26 -7.44
N LYS A 28 -0.80 -2.62 -8.35
CA LYS A 28 -2.12 -3.16 -8.02
C LYS A 28 -2.14 -4.62 -8.42
N ARG A 29 -2.64 -5.47 -7.53
CA ARG A 29 -2.82 -6.88 -7.78
C ARG A 29 -4.18 -7.28 -7.23
N ASN A 30 -5.02 -7.84 -8.09
CA ASN A 30 -6.41 -8.09 -7.75
C ASN A 30 -7.07 -6.78 -7.33
N ARG A 31 -7.57 -6.67 -6.13
CA ARG A 31 -8.24 -5.46 -5.65
C ARG A 31 -7.41 -4.70 -4.63
N ASN A 32 -6.22 -5.16 -4.38
CA ASN A 32 -5.34 -4.56 -3.39
C ASN A 32 -4.21 -3.80 -4.04
N TYR A 33 -3.67 -2.87 -3.29
CA TYR A 33 -2.53 -2.08 -3.72
C TYR A 33 -1.34 -2.46 -2.85
N TYR A 34 -0.15 -2.39 -3.43
CA TYR A 34 1.07 -2.77 -2.73
C TYR A 34 2.11 -1.71 -2.91
N VAL A 35 2.78 -1.37 -1.83
CA VAL A 35 3.87 -0.41 -1.80
C VAL A 35 5.06 -1.05 -1.12
N ILE A 36 6.25 -0.49 -1.34
CA ILE A 36 7.47 -1.03 -0.73
C ILE A 36 8.19 0.07 0.03
N SER A 37 8.56 -0.24 1.28
CA SER A 37 9.41 0.64 2.08
C SER A 37 10.86 0.25 1.86
N GLU A 38 11.61 1.12 1.20
CA GLU A 38 13.02 0.89 0.91
C GLU A 38 13.85 0.71 2.18
N VAL A 39 13.51 1.45 3.23
CA VAL A 39 14.23 1.37 4.50
C VAL A 39 13.55 0.46 5.51
N GLY A 40 12.61 -0.36 5.03
CA GLY A 40 11.95 -1.37 5.85
C GLY A 40 11.11 -0.77 6.96
N ALA A 41 11.17 -1.41 8.13
CA ALA A 41 10.35 -1.03 9.27
C ALA A 41 10.80 0.28 9.92
N SER A 42 11.93 0.85 9.53
CA SER A 42 12.38 2.11 10.12
C SER A 42 11.71 3.34 9.50
N ALA A 43 11.01 3.19 8.40
CA ALA A 43 10.25 4.30 7.83
C ALA A 43 9.15 4.74 8.80
N HIS A 44 8.96 6.05 8.94
CA HIS A 44 7.94 6.58 9.84
C HIS A 44 6.54 6.08 9.50
N TRP A 45 6.20 6.04 8.22
CA TRP A 45 4.87 5.60 7.82
C TRP A 45 4.64 4.11 8.12
N VAL A 46 5.69 3.30 8.08
CA VAL A 46 5.58 1.88 8.47
C VAL A 46 5.36 1.77 9.97
N ARG A 47 6.07 2.57 10.77
CA ARG A 47 5.85 2.60 12.22
C ARG A 47 4.44 3.03 12.54
N ASN A 48 3.93 4.02 11.84
CA ASN A 48 2.55 4.47 12.02
C ASN A 48 1.57 3.34 11.79
N ILE A 49 1.76 2.58 10.70
CA ILE A 49 0.91 1.44 10.35
C ILE A 49 0.97 0.35 11.42
N CYS A 50 2.15 0.08 11.96
CA CYS A 50 2.29 -0.92 13.01
C CYS A 50 1.51 -0.57 14.27
N HIS A 51 1.36 0.72 14.54
CA HIS A 51 0.59 1.18 15.70
C HIS A 51 -0.89 1.37 15.38
N ASN A 52 -1.19 1.75 14.14
CA ASN A 52 -2.56 1.95 13.71
C ASN A 52 -2.66 1.59 12.23
N PRO A 53 -3.23 0.44 11.89
CA PRO A 53 -3.32 -0.02 10.51
C PRO A 53 -4.37 0.70 9.68
N ASN A 54 -5.16 1.55 10.29
CA ASN A 54 -6.16 2.33 9.55
C ASN A 54 -5.46 3.40 8.73
N ILE A 55 -5.71 3.37 7.41
CA ILE A 55 -5.07 4.29 6.49
C ILE A 55 -6.10 4.82 5.50
N SER A 56 -5.70 5.83 4.78
CA SER A 56 -6.40 6.22 3.57
C SER A 56 -5.38 6.38 2.47
N PHE A 57 -5.84 6.22 1.24
CA PHE A 57 -4.94 6.42 0.11
C PHE A 57 -5.74 6.91 -1.09
N SER A 58 -5.02 7.60 -1.96
CA SER A 58 -5.61 8.21 -3.14
C SER A 58 -4.79 7.80 -4.35
N VAL A 59 -5.47 7.33 -5.38
CA VAL A 59 -4.82 6.96 -6.63
C VAL A 59 -5.75 7.35 -7.78
N ASN A 60 -5.16 8.01 -8.76
CA ASN A 60 -5.89 8.43 -9.96
C ASN A 60 -7.16 9.23 -9.62
N GLY A 61 -7.06 10.10 -8.61
CA GLY A 61 -8.18 10.94 -8.20
C GLY A 61 -9.24 10.26 -7.37
N LEU A 62 -9.10 8.96 -7.09
CA LEU A 62 -10.03 8.22 -6.26
C LEU A 62 -9.48 8.09 -4.86
N ASN A 63 -10.34 8.30 -3.87
CA ASN A 63 -9.95 8.22 -2.46
C ASN A 63 -10.52 6.98 -1.82
N PHE A 64 -9.69 6.29 -1.04
CA PHE A 64 -10.07 5.05 -0.37
C PHE A 64 -9.72 5.12 1.10
N VAL A 65 -10.57 4.49 1.90
CA VAL A 65 -10.26 4.19 3.30
C VAL A 65 -9.91 2.72 3.36
N GLY A 66 -8.92 2.36 4.15
CA GLY A 66 -8.49 0.98 4.16
C GLY A 66 -7.66 0.57 5.34
N LEU A 67 -7.12 -0.64 5.22
CA LEU A 67 -6.22 -1.22 6.20
C LEU A 67 -4.92 -1.57 5.52
N ALA A 68 -3.83 -1.33 6.24
CA ALA A 68 -2.50 -1.69 5.77
C ALA A 68 -1.95 -2.83 6.61
N ARG A 69 -1.22 -3.73 5.97
CA ARG A 69 -0.52 -4.79 6.68
C ARG A 69 0.81 -5.08 6.00
N ILE A 70 1.75 -5.50 6.81
CA ILE A 70 3.07 -5.89 6.31
C ILE A 70 2.97 -7.30 5.74
N VAL A 71 3.50 -7.50 4.55
CA VAL A 71 3.56 -8.82 3.92
C VAL A 71 4.84 -9.51 4.35
N ASN A 72 4.71 -10.70 4.94
CA ASN A 72 5.85 -11.50 5.36
C ASN A 72 6.25 -12.44 4.22
N PRO A 73 7.40 -12.20 3.55
CA PRO A 73 7.77 -13.01 2.39
C PRO A 73 8.08 -14.46 2.74
N MET A 74 8.37 -14.76 4.01
CA MET A 74 8.60 -16.13 4.44
C MET A 74 7.31 -16.94 4.50
N LYS A 75 6.20 -16.28 4.82
CA LYS A 75 4.89 -16.93 4.92
C LYS A 75 4.05 -16.78 3.67
N GLU A 76 4.19 -15.65 3.00
CA GLU A 76 3.40 -15.34 1.80
C GLU A 76 4.33 -15.25 0.59
N THR A 77 5.06 -16.33 0.37
CA THR A 77 6.11 -16.39 -0.65
C THR A 77 5.61 -16.04 -2.04
N ARG A 78 4.47 -16.60 -2.43
CA ARG A 78 3.91 -16.36 -3.75
C ARG A 78 3.48 -14.90 -3.92
N LEU A 79 2.78 -14.36 -2.95
CA LEU A 79 2.34 -12.97 -3.00
C LEU A 79 3.53 -12.03 -3.09
N ALA A 80 4.54 -12.25 -2.24
CA ALA A 80 5.74 -11.41 -2.25
C ALA A 80 6.45 -11.46 -3.60
N ALA A 81 6.57 -12.66 -4.19
CA ALA A 81 7.21 -12.81 -5.48
C ALA A 81 6.44 -12.09 -6.59
N GLU A 82 5.12 -12.20 -6.58
CA GLU A 82 4.29 -11.54 -7.59
C GLU A 82 4.37 -10.01 -7.48
N VAL A 83 4.34 -9.48 -6.28
CA VAL A 83 4.46 -8.04 -6.05
C VAL A 83 5.84 -7.54 -6.50
N SER A 84 6.89 -8.27 -6.16
CA SER A 84 8.25 -7.94 -6.59
C SER A 84 8.34 -7.88 -8.11
N GLU A 85 7.77 -8.87 -8.78
CA GLU A 85 7.80 -8.90 -10.24
C GLU A 85 7.05 -7.72 -10.85
N LEU A 86 5.88 -7.40 -10.32
CA LEU A 86 5.12 -6.25 -10.78
C LEU A 86 5.88 -4.93 -10.59
N MET A 87 6.58 -4.81 -9.47
CA MET A 87 7.40 -3.62 -9.20
C MET A 87 8.56 -3.52 -10.17
N LYS A 88 9.24 -4.64 -10.44
CA LYS A 88 10.33 -4.66 -11.40
C LYS A 88 9.88 -4.26 -12.79
N VAL A 89 8.74 -4.74 -13.22
CA VAL A 89 8.20 -4.40 -14.54
C VAL A 89 7.85 -2.92 -14.62
N LYS A 90 7.21 -2.38 -13.61
CA LYS A 90 6.74 -1.00 -13.63
C LYS A 90 7.85 0.02 -13.35
N TYR A 91 8.72 -0.26 -12.38
CA TYR A 91 9.71 0.71 -11.90
C TYR A 91 11.16 0.26 -12.03
N LYS A 92 11.38 -0.98 -12.41
CA LYS A 92 12.71 -1.60 -12.47
C LYS A 92 13.39 -1.63 -11.11
N TRP A 93 12.59 -1.80 -10.06
CA TRP A 93 13.03 -1.77 -8.67
C TRP A 93 12.03 -2.49 -7.78
N ASP A 94 12.52 -3.29 -6.83
CA ASP A 94 11.64 -4.06 -5.95
C ASP A 94 12.21 -4.29 -4.55
N GLN A 95 13.12 -3.45 -4.11
CA GLN A 95 13.85 -3.69 -2.85
C GLN A 95 13.15 -3.07 -1.65
N GLY A 96 12.88 -3.89 -0.63
CA GLY A 96 12.38 -3.41 0.63
C GLY A 96 11.23 -4.22 1.19
N LEU A 97 10.56 -3.63 2.18
CA LEU A 97 9.46 -4.25 2.89
C LEU A 97 8.15 -4.00 2.16
N ILE A 98 7.44 -5.07 1.82
CA ILE A 98 6.17 -4.97 1.10
C ILE A 98 5.03 -4.72 2.08
N VAL A 99 4.18 -3.73 1.76
CA VAL A 99 3.00 -3.40 2.56
C VAL A 99 1.77 -3.45 1.66
N GLU A 100 0.75 -4.17 2.10
CA GLU A 100 -0.51 -4.28 1.38
C GLU A 100 -1.49 -3.21 1.87
N LEU A 101 -2.12 -2.54 0.93
CA LEU A 101 -3.17 -1.57 1.20
C LEU A 101 -4.49 -2.14 0.68
N LYS A 102 -5.38 -2.47 1.59
CA LYS A 102 -6.65 -3.06 1.25
C LYS A 102 -7.76 -2.04 1.46
N SER A 103 -8.52 -1.73 0.42
CA SER A 103 -9.64 -0.82 0.53
C SER A 103 -10.78 -1.49 1.29
N LEU A 104 -11.37 -0.74 2.21
CA LEU A 104 -12.56 -1.16 2.93
C LEU A 104 -13.82 -0.58 2.28
N ASP A 105 -13.64 0.26 1.28
CA ASP A 105 -14.77 0.85 0.57
C ASP A 105 -15.39 -0.19 -0.34
N PHE A 106 -16.63 -0.54 -0.05
CA PHE A 106 -17.35 -1.45 -0.91
C PHE A 106 -17.84 -0.71 -2.14
N ASP A 107 -17.62 -1.34 -3.27
CA ASP A 107 -18.30 -0.92 -4.48
C ASP A 107 -19.68 -1.55 -4.44
N GLU A 108 -20.70 -0.73 -4.28
CA GLU A 108 -22.06 -1.22 -4.20
C GLU A 108 -22.47 -2.04 -5.43
N ARG A 109 -21.87 -1.73 -6.57
CA ARG A 109 -22.12 -2.49 -7.80
C ARG A 109 -21.66 -3.92 -7.67
N GLN A 110 -20.62 -4.17 -6.90
CA GLN A 110 -20.14 -5.53 -6.66
C GLN A 110 -21.10 -6.31 -5.79
N LEU A 111 -21.74 -5.64 -4.86
CA LEU A 111 -22.73 -6.28 -3.99
C LEU A 111 -24.00 -6.63 -4.72
N ARG A 112 -24.32 -5.87 -5.74
CA ARG A 112 -25.54 -6.04 -6.52
C ARG A 112 -25.43 -7.01 -7.66
N SER A 113 -24.22 -7.29 -8.08
CA SER A 113 -23.98 -8.15 -9.25
C SER A 113 -23.91 -9.61 -8.90
#